data_577670825985389ae97a83ad99259e0e
#
_entry.id   577670825985389ae97a83ad99259e0e
#
_cell.length_a   1.000
_cell.length_b   1.000
_cell.length_c   1.000
_cell.angle_alpha   90.00
_cell.angle_beta   90.00
_cell.angle_gamma   90.00
#
_symmetry.space_group_name_H-M   'P 1'
#
loop_
_entity.id
_entity.type
_entity.pdbx_description
1 polymer ?
#
loop_
_entity_poly.entity_id
_entity_poly.type
_entity_poly.pdbx_seq_one_letter_code
_entity_poly.pdbx_strand_id
1 'polypeptide(L)'
;MNKKLLPVSIAALMMIGGINTASAATILFTGSIGASSCILDVNNSASTVGDVDMGSISVSSLTANGGATSAAVPFTISLKNCTGGSSYSIEFAGASSSFNENYYTAPESMGSGVFYEIKDSEGRNVKSKELIATNISKDEQSADMHFTVNLLAVNQIVNQGSFVMPNGINVHYE
;
A
#
# COMPACT_ATOMS: atom_id res chain seq x y z
N MET A 1 26.57 3.01 63.73
CA MET A 1 25.36 2.35 63.21
C MET A 1 25.68 1.72 61.85
N ASN A 2 25.99 0.41 61.86
CA ASN A 2 26.49 -0.30 60.68
C ASN A 2 25.30 -0.93 59.90
N LYS A 3 25.04 -0.45 58.70
CA LYS A 3 24.08 -1.10 57.81
C LYS A 3 24.82 -2.13 56.95
N LYS A 4 24.57 -3.39 57.18
CA LYS A 4 25.06 -4.52 56.40
C LYS A 4 24.19 -4.66 55.13
N LEU A 5 24.80 -4.56 53.96
CA LEU A 5 24.19 -4.83 52.66
C LEU A 5 24.35 -6.36 52.39
N LEU A 6 23.25 -7.07 52.21
CA LEU A 6 23.25 -8.45 51.74
C LEU A 6 23.34 -8.49 50.21
N PRO A 7 24.16 -9.38 49.63
CA PRO A 7 24.13 -9.59 48.18
C PRO A 7 23.00 -10.58 47.85
N VAL A 8 22.09 -10.12 46.98
CA VAL A 8 21.07 -11.01 46.38
C VAL A 8 21.70 -11.64 45.13
N SER A 9 21.93 -12.93 45.20
CA SER A 9 22.37 -13.76 44.09
C SER A 9 21.16 -14.11 43.21
N ILE A 10 21.08 -13.57 42.00
CA ILE A 10 20.08 -13.92 41.02
C ILE A 10 20.64 -15.09 40.18
N ALA A 11 20.12 -16.30 40.39
CA ALA A 11 20.37 -17.44 39.54
C ALA A 11 19.55 -17.32 38.25
N ALA A 12 20.23 -17.09 37.13
CA ALA A 12 19.61 -17.08 35.79
C ALA A 12 19.38 -18.51 35.33
N LEU A 13 18.13 -18.93 35.29
CA LEU A 13 17.71 -20.18 34.64
C LEU A 13 17.64 -19.95 33.14
N MET A 14 18.59 -20.49 32.40
CA MET A 14 18.52 -20.54 30.92
C MET A 14 17.57 -21.66 30.52
N MET A 15 16.32 -21.31 30.18
CA MET A 15 15.44 -22.17 29.42
C MET A 15 15.72 -21.98 27.93
N ILE A 16 16.36 -22.96 27.31
CA ILE A 16 16.50 -23.05 25.84
C ILE A 16 15.16 -23.58 25.33
N GLY A 17 14.21 -22.66 25.13
CA GLY A 17 12.99 -22.92 24.38
C GLY A 17 13.25 -22.69 22.89
N GLY A 18 12.98 -23.70 22.07
CA GLY A 18 13.10 -23.62 20.61
C GLY A 18 12.30 -22.43 20.06
N ILE A 19 12.98 -21.51 19.44
CA ILE A 19 12.37 -20.34 18.80
C ILE A 19 11.83 -20.80 17.45
N ASN A 20 10.53 -21.09 17.38
CA ASN A 20 9.84 -21.11 16.11
C ASN A 20 9.78 -19.66 15.61
N THR A 21 10.65 -19.33 14.66
CA THR A 21 10.61 -18.04 13.99
C THR A 21 9.36 -17.99 13.10
N ALA A 22 8.28 -17.44 13.62
CA ALA A 22 7.19 -17.00 12.79
C ALA A 22 7.73 -15.85 11.91
N SER A 23 7.70 -16.01 10.60
CA SER A 23 7.99 -14.93 9.66
C SER A 23 6.90 -13.86 9.83
N ALA A 24 7.19 -12.84 10.63
CA ALA A 24 6.35 -11.66 10.69
C ALA A 24 6.72 -10.77 9.48
N ALA A 25 5.81 -10.62 8.54
CA ALA A 25 5.93 -9.59 7.51
C ALA A 25 5.72 -8.24 8.20
N THR A 26 6.75 -7.41 8.22
CA THR A 26 6.67 -6.06 8.79
C THR A 26 6.37 -5.08 7.66
N ILE A 27 5.19 -4.50 7.65
CA ILE A 27 4.89 -3.33 6.81
C ILE A 27 5.37 -2.12 7.61
N LEU A 28 6.40 -1.45 7.11
CA LEU A 28 6.95 -0.26 7.73
C LEU A 28 6.21 0.98 7.20
N PHE A 29 5.34 1.55 8.01
CA PHE A 29 4.76 2.86 7.72
C PHE A 29 5.71 3.93 8.27
N THR A 30 6.28 4.75 7.39
CA THR A 30 7.03 5.94 7.77
C THR A 30 6.15 7.15 7.57
N GLY A 31 5.76 7.79 8.66
CA GLY A 31 5.05 9.06 8.67
C GLY A 31 5.83 10.09 9.47
N SER A 32 5.85 11.35 9.05
CA SER A 32 6.31 12.46 9.87
C SER A 32 5.13 13.02 10.65
N ILE A 33 5.31 13.22 11.96
CA ILE A 33 4.32 13.95 12.78
C ILE A 33 4.63 15.43 12.59
N GLY A 34 3.87 16.10 11.72
CA GLY A 34 3.87 17.55 11.56
C GLY A 34 2.68 18.18 12.30
N ALA A 35 2.61 19.51 12.29
CA ALA A 35 1.44 20.25 12.78
C ALA A 35 0.16 19.99 11.96
N SER A 36 0.28 19.31 10.80
CA SER A 36 -0.79 18.93 9.89
C SER A 36 -0.94 17.41 9.91
N SER A 37 -2.16 16.92 9.99
CA SER A 37 -2.43 15.48 9.97
C SER A 37 -3.79 15.18 9.33
N CYS A 38 -3.86 14.08 8.60
CA CYS A 38 -5.11 13.47 8.14
C CYS A 38 -5.15 12.01 8.58
N ILE A 39 -6.36 11.48 8.74
CA ILE A 39 -6.58 10.05 8.82
C ILE A 39 -6.75 9.53 7.40
N LEU A 40 -5.87 8.62 6.98
CA LEU A 40 -5.97 7.93 5.71
C LEU A 40 -6.91 6.74 5.85
N ASP A 41 -7.83 6.59 4.93
CA ASP A 41 -8.79 5.49 4.89
C ASP A 41 -8.93 5.01 3.42
N VAL A 42 -8.93 3.70 3.21
CA VAL A 42 -9.11 3.08 1.90
C VAL A 42 -10.45 2.35 1.89
N ASN A 43 -11.30 2.65 0.91
CA ASN A 43 -12.63 2.05 0.73
C ASN A 43 -13.55 2.11 1.97
N ASN A 44 -13.42 3.16 2.80
CA ASN A 44 -14.16 3.30 4.04
C ASN A 44 -14.00 2.12 5.01
N SER A 45 -12.83 1.49 5.00
CA SER A 45 -12.49 0.37 5.90
C SER A 45 -12.31 0.80 7.36
N ALA A 46 -12.25 2.10 7.63
CA ALA A 46 -11.87 2.70 8.91
C ALA A 46 -10.50 2.22 9.41
N SER A 47 -9.62 1.86 8.49
CA SER A 47 -8.29 1.31 8.72
C SER A 47 -7.27 1.95 7.78
N THR A 48 -6.03 2.04 8.24
CA THR A 48 -4.88 2.43 7.39
C THR A 48 -4.46 1.32 6.43
N VAL A 49 -5.01 0.12 6.59
CA VAL A 49 -4.86 -1.00 5.66
C VAL A 49 -6.21 -1.21 4.99
N GLY A 50 -6.28 -0.97 3.70
CA GLY A 50 -7.48 -1.21 2.90
C GLY A 50 -7.25 -2.33 1.90
N ASP A 51 -8.27 -3.12 1.68
CA ASP A 51 -8.29 -4.16 0.67
C ASP A 51 -9.04 -3.70 -0.56
N VAL A 52 -8.48 -4.00 -1.73
CA VAL A 52 -9.13 -3.85 -3.03
C VAL A 52 -9.25 -5.24 -3.63
N ASP A 53 -10.46 -5.79 -3.57
CA ASP A 53 -10.72 -7.14 -4.09
C ASP A 53 -10.76 -7.10 -5.63
N MET A 54 -9.73 -7.68 -6.25
CA MET A 54 -9.63 -7.80 -7.70
C MET A 54 -10.53 -8.92 -8.28
N GLY A 55 -11.18 -9.70 -7.40
CA GLY A 55 -11.99 -10.83 -7.81
C GLY A 55 -11.21 -11.96 -8.52
N SER A 56 -11.93 -12.75 -9.29
CA SER A 56 -11.32 -13.82 -10.09
C SER A 56 -11.02 -13.34 -11.51
N ILE A 57 -9.75 -13.36 -11.88
CA ILE A 57 -9.27 -12.94 -13.20
C ILE A 57 -8.87 -14.17 -14.00
N SER A 58 -9.45 -14.34 -15.18
CA SER A 58 -9.09 -15.44 -16.06
C SER A 58 -7.72 -15.21 -16.72
N VAL A 59 -6.85 -16.22 -16.68
CA VAL A 59 -5.57 -16.16 -17.41
C VAL A 59 -5.81 -15.87 -18.91
N SER A 60 -6.85 -16.45 -19.50
CA SER A 60 -7.16 -16.21 -20.91
C SER A 60 -7.54 -14.76 -21.21
N SER A 61 -8.12 -14.02 -20.26
CA SER A 61 -8.42 -12.60 -20.44
C SER A 61 -7.19 -11.72 -20.42
N LEU A 62 -6.12 -12.12 -19.71
CA LEU A 62 -4.85 -11.41 -19.66
C LEU A 62 -3.90 -11.79 -20.81
N THR A 63 -4.05 -12.99 -21.39
CA THR A 63 -3.17 -13.46 -22.46
C THR A 63 -3.71 -13.23 -23.86
N ALA A 64 -4.97 -12.82 -24.00
CA ALA A 64 -5.57 -12.50 -25.28
C ALA A 64 -4.94 -11.24 -25.90
N ASN A 65 -4.29 -11.38 -27.05
CA ASN A 65 -3.82 -10.27 -27.90
C ASN A 65 -2.72 -9.35 -27.32
N GLY A 66 -1.73 -9.87 -26.62
CA GLY A 66 -0.45 -9.14 -26.36
C GLY A 66 -0.62 -7.78 -25.69
N GLY A 67 -1.16 -7.75 -24.50
CA GLY A 67 -1.40 -6.52 -23.73
C GLY A 67 -2.84 -6.39 -23.24
N ALA A 68 -3.55 -7.53 -23.16
CA ALA A 68 -4.89 -7.58 -22.59
C ALA A 68 -4.87 -7.18 -21.11
N THR A 69 -5.89 -6.46 -20.69
CA THR A 69 -6.05 -5.98 -19.32
C THR A 69 -7.26 -6.67 -18.67
N SER A 70 -7.19 -6.85 -17.35
CA SER A 70 -8.37 -7.24 -16.57
C SER A 70 -9.42 -6.10 -16.56
N ALA A 71 -10.61 -6.41 -16.07
CA ALA A 71 -11.56 -5.36 -15.71
C ALA A 71 -10.93 -4.41 -14.68
N ALA A 72 -11.23 -3.13 -14.80
CA ALA A 72 -10.81 -2.13 -13.84
C ALA A 72 -11.65 -2.24 -12.56
N VAL A 73 -11.00 -2.28 -11.41
CA VAL A 73 -11.63 -2.34 -10.10
C VAL A 73 -11.52 -0.96 -9.45
N PRO A 74 -12.64 -0.30 -9.13
CA PRO A 74 -12.60 1.01 -8.48
C PRO A 74 -12.23 0.89 -7.01
N PHE A 75 -11.55 1.91 -6.49
CA PHE A 75 -11.29 2.09 -5.08
C PHE A 75 -11.21 3.58 -4.74
N THR A 76 -11.39 3.91 -3.47
CA THR A 76 -11.38 5.27 -2.96
C THR A 76 -10.33 5.41 -1.86
N ILE A 77 -9.57 6.47 -1.93
CA ILE A 77 -8.70 6.93 -0.84
C ILE A 77 -9.33 8.17 -0.24
N SER A 78 -9.65 8.10 1.04
CA SER A 78 -10.22 9.21 1.80
C SER A 78 -9.18 9.78 2.76
N LEU A 79 -8.98 11.09 2.71
CA LEU A 79 -8.30 11.85 3.76
C LEU A 79 -9.37 12.45 4.67
N LYS A 80 -9.33 12.13 5.95
CA LYS A 80 -10.35 12.53 6.94
C LYS A 80 -9.74 13.27 8.11
N ASN A 81 -10.50 14.16 8.73
CA ASN A 81 -10.09 14.94 9.90
C ASN A 81 -8.75 15.66 9.69
N CYS A 82 -8.57 16.23 8.52
CA CYS A 82 -7.36 16.94 8.15
C CYS A 82 -7.23 18.25 8.94
N THR A 83 -6.07 18.49 9.54
CA THR A 83 -5.80 19.67 10.33
C THR A 83 -4.50 20.34 9.89
N GLY A 84 -4.47 21.67 9.91
CA GLY A 84 -3.26 22.47 9.80
C GLY A 84 -2.76 22.76 8.39
N GLY A 85 -3.38 22.25 7.33
CA GLY A 85 -3.01 22.52 5.94
C GLY A 85 -4.23 22.85 5.08
N SER A 86 -3.98 23.35 3.89
CA SER A 86 -4.99 23.56 2.85
C SER A 86 -4.68 22.80 1.56
N SER A 87 -3.45 22.34 1.42
CA SER A 87 -2.98 21.55 0.29
C SER A 87 -2.42 20.22 0.80
N TYR A 88 -2.87 19.15 0.21
CA TYR A 88 -2.47 17.79 0.53
C TYR A 88 -2.18 17.06 -0.76
N SER A 89 -1.23 16.15 -0.71
CA SER A 89 -0.99 15.23 -1.82
C SER A 89 -0.75 13.82 -1.30
N ILE A 90 -1.10 12.85 -2.13
CA ILE A 90 -0.78 11.46 -1.89
C ILE A 90 0.18 10.95 -2.97
N GLU A 91 0.97 9.96 -2.63
CA GLU A 91 1.75 9.20 -3.59
C GLU A 91 1.58 7.69 -3.35
N PHE A 92 1.62 6.93 -4.42
CA PHE A 92 1.70 5.48 -4.35
C PHE A 92 3.16 5.04 -4.35
N ALA A 93 3.57 4.27 -3.34
CA ALA A 93 4.95 3.85 -3.14
C ALA A 93 5.29 2.47 -3.74
N GLY A 94 4.38 1.87 -4.50
CA GLY A 94 4.62 0.58 -5.16
C GLY A 94 5.82 0.64 -6.12
N ALA A 95 6.45 -0.50 -6.35
CA ALA A 95 7.61 -0.57 -7.24
C ALA A 95 7.20 -0.27 -8.69
N SER A 96 7.84 0.73 -9.30
CA SER A 96 7.68 1.04 -10.71
C SER A 96 8.22 -0.10 -11.58
N SER A 97 7.53 -0.37 -12.67
CA SER A 97 8.00 -1.34 -13.67
C SER A 97 9.17 -0.77 -14.48
N SER A 98 10.18 -1.59 -14.72
CA SER A 98 11.27 -1.26 -15.65
C SER A 98 10.83 -1.27 -17.12
N PHE A 99 9.69 -1.88 -17.41
CA PHE A 99 9.12 -1.96 -18.76
C PHE A 99 8.45 -0.64 -19.18
N ASN A 100 7.66 -0.06 -18.28
CA ASN A 100 6.96 1.20 -18.51
C ASN A 100 6.69 1.88 -17.16
N GLU A 101 7.08 3.15 -17.03
CA GLU A 101 6.92 3.92 -15.79
C GLU A 101 5.46 4.12 -15.34
N ASN A 102 4.50 3.96 -16.25
CA ASN A 102 3.07 4.00 -15.94
C ASN A 102 2.55 2.74 -15.26
N TYR A 103 3.38 1.71 -15.14
CA TYR A 103 3.00 0.43 -14.59
C TYR A 103 3.75 0.15 -13.30
N TYR A 104 3.10 -0.59 -12.44
CA TYR A 104 3.69 -1.15 -11.22
C TYR A 104 4.03 -2.61 -11.42
N THR A 105 5.11 -3.05 -10.81
CA THR A 105 5.53 -4.45 -10.86
C THR A 105 4.59 -5.32 -10.04
N ALA A 106 4.00 -6.32 -10.64
CA ALA A 106 3.26 -7.35 -9.91
C ALA A 106 4.22 -8.37 -9.27
N PRO A 107 3.78 -9.12 -8.23
CA PRO A 107 4.59 -10.17 -7.64
C PRO A 107 5.01 -11.23 -8.65
N GLU A 108 6.24 -11.73 -8.52
CA GLU A 108 6.79 -12.77 -9.41
C GLU A 108 5.94 -14.05 -9.44
N SER A 109 5.22 -14.34 -8.35
CA SER A 109 4.27 -15.46 -8.28
C SER A 109 3.19 -15.42 -9.35
N MET A 110 2.85 -14.23 -9.86
CA MET A 110 1.85 -14.04 -10.92
C MET A 110 2.38 -14.33 -12.31
N GLY A 111 3.68 -14.50 -12.48
CA GLY A 111 4.36 -14.74 -13.76
C GLY A 111 5.17 -13.56 -14.25
N SER A 112 6.03 -13.82 -15.22
CA SER A 112 6.88 -12.78 -15.81
C SER A 112 6.06 -11.92 -16.77
N GLY A 113 6.24 -10.59 -16.68
CA GLY A 113 5.55 -9.64 -17.56
C GLY A 113 4.11 -9.35 -17.16
N VAL A 114 3.73 -9.67 -15.93
CA VAL A 114 2.48 -9.22 -15.31
C VAL A 114 2.76 -7.94 -14.54
N PHE A 115 1.91 -6.95 -14.75
CA PHE A 115 1.97 -5.64 -14.14
C PHE A 115 0.58 -5.21 -13.68
N TYR A 116 0.50 -4.13 -12.96
CA TYR A 116 -0.77 -3.45 -12.72
C TYR A 116 -0.61 -1.95 -12.97
N GLU A 117 -1.71 -1.32 -13.31
CA GLU A 117 -1.79 0.13 -13.46
C GLU A 117 -2.85 0.69 -12.53
N ILE A 118 -2.61 1.90 -12.06
CA ILE A 118 -3.55 2.68 -11.28
C ILE A 118 -3.91 3.90 -12.12
N LYS A 119 -5.20 4.20 -12.22
CA LYS A 119 -5.69 5.38 -12.91
C LYS A 119 -6.52 6.24 -11.97
N ASP A 120 -6.42 7.54 -12.15
CA ASP A 120 -7.26 8.50 -11.46
C ASP A 120 -8.68 8.55 -12.06
N SER A 121 -9.53 9.41 -11.51
CA SER A 121 -10.92 9.60 -11.97
C SER A 121 -11.03 10.14 -13.39
N GLU A 122 -9.97 10.73 -13.93
CA GLU A 122 -9.90 11.21 -15.31
C GLU A 122 -9.33 10.15 -16.28
N GLY A 123 -8.99 8.98 -15.78
CA GLY A 123 -8.41 7.88 -16.55
C GLY A 123 -6.91 8.03 -16.86
N ARG A 124 -6.22 8.97 -16.21
CA ARG A 124 -4.78 9.17 -16.36
C ARG A 124 -4.04 8.15 -15.50
N ASN A 125 -2.95 7.61 -16.03
CA ASN A 125 -2.10 6.71 -15.27
C ASN A 125 -1.41 7.48 -14.13
N VAL A 126 -1.48 6.91 -12.95
CA VAL A 126 -0.78 7.38 -11.76
C VAL A 126 0.53 6.62 -11.64
N LYS A 127 1.66 7.31 -11.74
CA LYS A 127 2.99 6.70 -11.64
C LYS A 127 3.39 6.48 -10.19
N SER A 128 4.29 5.54 -9.98
CA SER A 128 4.93 5.37 -8.66
C SER A 128 5.64 6.66 -8.24
N LYS A 129 5.40 7.08 -6.99
CA LYS A 129 5.96 8.30 -6.39
C LYS A 129 5.52 9.62 -7.05
N GLU A 130 4.51 9.57 -7.89
CA GLU A 130 3.86 10.78 -8.40
C GLU A 130 2.97 11.40 -7.31
N LEU A 131 3.10 12.71 -7.12
CA LEU A 131 2.27 13.45 -6.18
C LEU A 131 0.92 13.79 -6.82
N ILE A 132 -0.14 13.31 -6.21
CA ILE A 132 -1.52 13.58 -6.62
C ILE A 132 -2.09 14.58 -5.61
N ALA A 133 -2.19 15.83 -6.05
CA ALA A 133 -2.66 16.90 -5.19
C ALA A 133 -4.19 16.85 -5.00
N THR A 134 -4.64 17.18 -3.81
CA THR A 134 -6.04 17.47 -3.50
C THR A 134 -6.12 18.67 -2.58
N ASN A 135 -7.14 19.50 -2.79
CA ASN A 135 -7.40 20.64 -1.92
C ASN A 135 -8.53 20.28 -0.98
N ILE A 136 -8.29 20.51 0.29
CA ILE A 136 -9.30 20.29 1.35
C ILE A 136 -9.68 21.64 1.92
N SER A 137 -10.97 21.97 1.86
CA SER A 137 -11.44 23.20 2.45
C SER A 137 -11.35 23.11 3.98
N LYS A 138 -11.13 24.27 4.63
CA LYS A 138 -11.05 24.33 6.09
C LYS A 138 -12.34 23.86 6.78
N ASP A 139 -13.46 23.97 6.09
CA ASP A 139 -14.78 23.61 6.60
C ASP A 139 -15.08 22.11 6.45
N GLU A 140 -14.55 21.47 5.39
CA GLU A 140 -14.84 20.06 5.11
C GLU A 140 -13.89 19.10 5.82
N GLN A 141 -12.63 19.49 6.02
CA GLN A 141 -11.59 18.69 6.67
C GLN A 141 -11.41 17.26 6.10
N SER A 142 -11.92 17.01 4.92
CA SER A 142 -11.87 15.71 4.26
C SER A 142 -11.87 15.83 2.74
N ALA A 143 -11.30 14.83 2.07
CA ALA A 143 -11.39 14.67 0.63
C ALA A 143 -11.39 13.19 0.25
N ASP A 144 -12.18 12.85 -0.75
CA ASP A 144 -12.21 11.54 -1.37
C ASP A 144 -11.56 11.61 -2.76
N MET A 145 -10.63 10.71 -3.01
CA MET A 145 -9.96 10.55 -4.28
C MET A 145 -10.30 9.17 -4.85
N HIS A 146 -10.81 9.16 -6.08
CA HIS A 146 -11.27 7.94 -6.75
C HIS A 146 -10.23 7.44 -7.75
N PHE A 147 -9.96 6.16 -7.68
CA PHE A 147 -9.00 5.47 -8.54
C PHE A 147 -9.58 4.18 -9.08
N THR A 148 -8.93 3.66 -10.08
CA THR A 148 -9.15 2.29 -10.56
C THR A 148 -7.82 1.57 -10.65
N VAL A 149 -7.83 0.25 -10.43
CA VAL A 149 -6.69 -0.62 -10.62
C VAL A 149 -7.08 -1.77 -11.56
N ASN A 150 -6.19 -2.13 -12.46
CA ASN A 150 -6.33 -3.30 -13.30
C ASN A 150 -4.98 -3.98 -13.55
N LEU A 151 -5.03 -5.28 -13.79
CA LEU A 151 -3.87 -6.06 -14.19
C LEU A 151 -3.69 -6.02 -15.70
N LEU A 152 -2.43 -6.11 -16.13
CA LEU A 152 -2.08 -6.28 -17.53
C LEU A 152 -0.94 -7.29 -17.66
N ALA A 153 -0.94 -8.04 -18.76
CA ALA A 153 0.16 -8.93 -19.11
C ALA A 153 0.75 -8.52 -20.46
N VAL A 154 2.04 -8.23 -20.45
CA VAL A 154 2.79 -7.83 -21.65
C VAL A 154 3.43 -9.05 -22.31
N ASN A 155 3.96 -9.96 -21.50
CA ASN A 155 4.50 -11.24 -21.95
C ASN A 155 3.57 -12.35 -21.43
N GLN A 156 3.20 -13.27 -22.26
CA GLN A 156 2.12 -14.22 -22.07
C GLN A 156 2.33 -15.32 -21.02
N ILE A 157 3.20 -15.09 -20.02
CA ILE A 157 3.43 -16.05 -18.93
C ILE A 157 2.70 -15.53 -17.70
N VAL A 158 1.46 -15.99 -17.54
CA VAL A 158 0.63 -15.71 -16.36
C VAL A 158 0.43 -17.01 -15.58
N ASN A 159 0.87 -17.00 -14.33
CA ASN A 159 0.71 -18.13 -13.43
C ASN A 159 -0.69 -18.12 -12.80
N GLN A 160 -1.26 -19.29 -12.61
CA GLN A 160 -2.49 -19.45 -11.84
C GLN A 160 -2.20 -19.44 -10.35
N GLY A 161 -3.08 -18.86 -9.58
CA GLY A 161 -2.97 -18.83 -8.11
C GLY A 161 -3.59 -17.56 -7.50
N SER A 162 -3.60 -17.51 -6.19
CA SER A 162 -3.94 -16.29 -5.45
C SER A 162 -2.75 -15.34 -5.43
N PHE A 163 -3.02 -14.04 -5.40
CA PHE A 163 -1.99 -13.01 -5.34
C PHE A 163 -2.37 -11.91 -4.34
N VAL A 164 -1.36 -11.24 -3.86
CA VAL A 164 -1.49 -9.99 -3.08
C VAL A 164 -0.48 -9.00 -3.65
N MET A 165 -0.94 -7.81 -3.98
CA MET A 165 -0.11 -6.72 -4.51
C MET A 165 -0.07 -5.57 -3.49
N PRO A 166 0.92 -5.56 -2.57
CA PRO A 166 1.05 -4.47 -1.62
C PRO A 166 1.46 -3.18 -2.33
N ASN A 167 0.77 -2.10 -2.03
CA ASN A 167 1.16 -0.77 -2.45
C ASN A 167 0.99 0.18 -1.25
N GLY A 168 2.07 0.86 -0.88
CA GLY A 168 2.04 1.87 0.17
C GLY A 168 1.43 3.17 -0.34
N ILE A 169 0.83 3.94 0.57
CA ILE A 169 0.34 5.29 0.28
C ILE A 169 0.99 6.22 1.28
N ASN A 170 1.69 7.24 0.79
CA ASN A 170 2.24 8.32 1.60
C ASN A 170 1.37 9.56 1.45
N VAL A 171 1.16 10.28 2.54
CA VAL A 171 0.44 11.57 2.55
C VAL A 171 1.44 12.68 2.80
N HIS A 172 1.43 13.69 1.95
CA HIS A 172 2.25 14.90 2.04
C HIS A 172 1.35 16.08 2.40
N TYR A 173 1.88 16.99 3.22
CA TYR A 173 1.18 18.16 3.76
C TYR A 173 1.94 19.42 3.35
N GLU A 174 1.23 20.43 2.82
CA GLU A 174 1.77 21.75 2.48
C GLU A 174 0.99 22.89 3.14
#